data_dcf174a12edec8d0c722a2e4311deb39
#
_entry.id   dcf174a12edec8d0c722a2e4311deb39
#
_cell.length_a   1.000
_cell.length_b   1.000
_cell.length_c   1.000
_cell.angle_alpha   90.00
_cell.angle_beta   90.00
_cell.angle_gamma   90.00
#
_symmetry.space_group_name_H-M   'P 1'
#
loop_
_entity.id
_entity.type
_entity.pdbx_description
1 polymer ?
#
loop_
_entity_poly.entity_id
_entity_poly.type
_entity_poly.pdbx_seq_one_letter_code
_entity_poly.pdbx_strand_id
1 'polypeptide(L)'
;MPKSTPAGGEGEDNTKEKGSSCFKSPLFIFGGITVLFFVYGVWVFDVFPRFVTFQQWSDKGTFGDSWEMLTALFSALAFGGLLITIFQQQANLKLTRDEICDTRDEMKLHQFENTFFKMLETYNRILSDLDLKLTRGTNGNTVVTGTDCIRMLLTILKSTDHKAVGPNFIFDASRAKFPRIYEEFWHGRRGDLGHYYRFMYNTIKYINSSNQSDQVKKQYIKIFQSQLSDYKLVLLFYNSNSTYGEKSKVFIEKYHLLSNLPDSLLFNIGHKEWYRGFN
;
A
#
# COMPACT_ATOMS: atom_id res chain seq x y z
N MET A 1 45.69 -25.71 16.76
CA MET A 1 46.12 -24.67 17.71
C MET A 1 46.50 -23.42 16.98
N PRO A 2 46.15 -22.18 17.41
CA PRO A 2 45.37 -21.72 18.57
C PRO A 2 44.06 -21.03 18.15
N LYS A 3 42.99 -21.11 18.86
CA LYS A 3 42.39 -20.28 19.90
C LYS A 3 42.47 -18.73 19.70
N SER A 4 41.36 -18.11 19.44
CA SER A 4 40.99 -16.81 20.05
C SER A 4 39.47 -16.64 20.08
N THR A 5 39.02 -16.40 21.27
CA THR A 5 37.68 -16.27 21.82
C THR A 5 37.12 -14.85 21.63
N PRO A 6 35.84 -14.59 21.92
CA PRO A 6 35.04 -13.53 21.37
C PRO A 6 35.09 -12.25 22.24
N ALA A 7 34.84 -11.13 21.60
CA ALA A 7 34.50 -9.90 22.32
C ALA A 7 33.01 -9.65 22.17
N GLY A 8 32.32 -9.69 23.30
CA GLY A 8 30.96 -9.24 23.46
C GLY A 8 30.85 -7.73 23.26
N GLY A 9 29.79 -7.32 22.60
CA GLY A 9 29.32 -5.96 22.51
C GLY A 9 27.85 -5.99 22.95
N GLU A 10 27.65 -5.75 24.23
CA GLU A 10 26.34 -5.44 24.80
C GLU A 10 25.89 -4.09 24.22
N GLY A 11 24.96 -4.13 23.27
CA GLY A 11 24.19 -2.99 22.86
C GLY A 11 23.06 -2.76 23.87
N GLU A 12 23.27 -1.82 24.79
CA GLU A 12 22.24 -1.29 25.67
C GLU A 12 21.09 -0.76 24.83
N ASP A 13 19.99 -1.49 24.87
CA ASP A 13 18.67 -1.07 24.42
C ASP A 13 18.13 -0.01 25.40
N ASN A 14 18.47 1.25 25.16
CA ASN A 14 17.93 2.41 25.86
C ASN A 14 16.55 2.76 25.28
N THR A 15 15.59 1.85 25.42
CA THR A 15 14.18 2.21 25.38
C THR A 15 13.88 3.08 26.60
N LYS A 16 14.04 4.40 26.45
CA LYS A 16 13.47 5.37 27.36
C LYS A 16 11.96 5.14 27.40
N GLU A 17 11.53 4.37 28.38
CA GLU A 17 10.18 4.45 28.91
C GLU A 17 9.90 5.92 29.26
N LYS A 18 9.24 6.61 28.34
CA LYS A 18 8.60 7.90 28.63
C LYS A 18 7.51 7.60 29.65
N GLY A 19 7.85 7.92 30.90
CA GLY A 19 7.00 7.70 32.06
C GLY A 19 5.56 8.05 31.77
N SER A 20 4.72 7.04 31.82
CA SER A 20 3.30 7.20 32.06
C SER A 20 3.17 8.03 33.33
N SER A 21 2.83 9.32 33.17
CA SER A 21 2.33 10.12 34.27
C SER A 21 1.14 9.33 34.83
N CYS A 22 1.38 8.74 35.99
CA CYS A 22 0.41 8.02 36.76
C CYS A 22 -0.78 8.98 36.98
N PHE A 23 -1.78 8.85 36.13
CA PHE A 23 -3.07 9.52 36.29
C PHE A 23 -3.63 8.92 37.57
N LYS A 24 -3.37 9.63 38.68
CA LYS A 24 -3.85 9.23 40.00
C LYS A 24 -5.33 8.88 39.86
N SER A 25 -5.64 7.62 40.04
CA SER A 25 -6.96 7.08 39.75
C SER A 25 -8.03 7.98 40.35
N PRO A 26 -9.17 8.20 39.70
CA PRO A 26 -10.26 9.03 40.21
C PRO A 26 -10.65 8.65 41.64
N LEU A 27 -10.34 7.42 42.03
CA LEU A 27 -10.54 6.91 43.38
C LEU A 27 -9.77 7.72 44.45
N PHE A 28 -8.54 8.19 44.18
CA PHE A 28 -7.77 9.02 45.11
C PHE A 28 -8.36 10.42 45.23
N ILE A 29 -8.91 10.97 44.15
CA ILE A 29 -9.57 12.27 44.16
C ILE A 29 -10.88 12.18 44.98
N PHE A 30 -11.70 11.15 44.74
CA PHE A 30 -12.91 10.91 45.52
C PHE A 30 -12.61 10.64 47.00
N GLY A 31 -11.57 9.82 47.28
CA GLY A 31 -11.11 9.57 48.64
C GLY A 31 -10.68 10.85 49.37
N GLY A 32 -9.91 11.70 48.66
CA GLY A 32 -9.49 13.00 49.23
C GLY A 32 -10.66 13.93 49.52
N ILE A 33 -11.63 14.02 48.62
CA ILE A 33 -12.86 14.83 48.85
C ILE A 33 -13.66 14.30 50.03
N THR A 34 -13.82 12.98 50.11
CA THR A 34 -14.57 12.35 51.23
C THR A 34 -13.89 12.62 52.57
N VAL A 35 -12.58 12.50 52.67
CA VAL A 35 -11.80 12.82 53.86
C VAL A 35 -11.93 14.30 54.25
N LEU A 36 -11.85 15.19 53.27
CA LEU A 36 -11.99 16.64 53.46
C LEU A 36 -13.39 16.99 53.98
N PHE A 37 -14.41 16.32 53.48
CA PHE A 37 -15.79 16.46 53.94
C PHE A 37 -15.96 15.96 55.39
N PHE A 38 -15.33 14.84 55.73
CA PHE A 38 -15.37 14.28 57.08
C PHE A 38 -14.64 15.17 58.08
N VAL A 39 -13.45 15.66 57.73
CA VAL A 39 -12.67 16.60 58.55
C VAL A 39 -13.45 17.90 58.77
N TYR A 40 -14.08 18.43 57.74
CA TYR A 40 -14.93 19.62 57.86
C TYR A 40 -16.14 19.36 58.74
N GLY A 41 -16.81 18.22 58.60
CA GLY A 41 -17.93 17.82 59.47
C GLY A 41 -17.54 17.75 60.95
N VAL A 42 -16.40 17.11 61.25
CA VAL A 42 -15.89 17.05 62.65
C VAL A 42 -15.53 18.44 63.13
N TRP A 43 -14.92 19.29 62.29
CA TRP A 43 -14.60 20.67 62.70
C TRP A 43 -15.86 21.48 63.04
N VAL A 44 -16.88 21.38 62.19
CA VAL A 44 -18.15 22.11 62.40
C VAL A 44 -18.93 21.62 63.66
N PHE A 45 -18.95 20.30 63.90
CA PHE A 45 -19.73 19.74 64.96
C PHE A 45 -19.02 19.68 66.33
N ASP A 46 -17.69 19.56 66.32
CA ASP A 46 -16.93 19.29 67.53
C ASP A 46 -16.03 20.48 67.98
N VAL A 47 -15.41 21.17 67.05
CA VAL A 47 -14.43 22.22 67.28
C VAL A 47 -15.09 23.61 67.30
N PHE A 48 -15.93 23.91 66.33
CA PHE A 48 -16.57 25.22 66.17
C PHE A 48 -17.47 25.58 67.40
N PRO A 49 -18.27 24.68 68.02
CA PRO A 49 -19.05 24.98 69.22
C PRO A 49 -18.22 25.28 70.46
N ARG A 50 -16.96 24.86 70.53
CA ARG A 50 -16.06 25.15 71.65
C ARG A 50 -15.48 26.56 71.61
N PHE A 51 -15.43 27.19 70.46
CA PHE A 51 -14.93 28.55 70.26
C PHE A 51 -16.04 29.60 70.29
N VAL A 52 -17.29 29.22 70.00
CA VAL A 52 -18.41 30.16 69.97
C VAL A 52 -19.28 29.87 71.23
N THR A 53 -19.26 30.75 72.20
CA THR A 53 -20.13 30.68 73.42
C THR A 53 -21.59 30.71 72.92
N PHE A 54 -22.29 29.61 73.14
CA PHE A 54 -23.67 29.32 72.71
C PHE A 54 -24.71 30.12 73.42
N GLN A 55 -24.72 31.43 73.36
CA GLN A 55 -25.75 32.24 74.00
C GLN A 55 -26.74 32.85 72.99
N GLN A 56 -26.60 32.56 71.73
CA GLN A 56 -27.47 33.17 70.70
C GLN A 56 -27.81 32.20 69.55
N TRP A 57 -28.23 30.97 69.84
CA TRP A 57 -28.75 30.03 68.82
C TRP A 57 -30.30 30.15 68.74
N SER A 58 -30.86 31.36 68.70
CA SER A 58 -32.27 31.51 68.40
C SER A 58 -32.57 31.64 66.91
N ASP A 59 -31.55 31.86 66.05
CA ASP A 59 -31.73 31.96 64.62
C ASP A 59 -31.25 30.73 63.89
N LYS A 60 -32.17 29.75 63.67
CA LYS A 60 -31.97 28.58 62.83
C LYS A 60 -31.64 28.94 61.37
N GLY A 61 -31.73 30.23 61.01
CA GLY A 61 -31.40 30.74 59.65
C GLY A 61 -29.92 30.82 59.40
N THR A 62 -29.09 31.28 60.33
CA THR A 62 -27.64 31.49 60.11
C THR A 62 -26.86 30.19 59.93
N PHE A 63 -27.35 29.07 60.37
CA PHE A 63 -26.71 27.76 60.12
C PHE A 63 -26.99 27.29 58.73
N GLY A 64 -28.17 27.55 58.17
CA GLY A 64 -28.49 27.28 56.73
C GLY A 64 -27.63 28.04 55.78
N ASP A 65 -27.41 29.34 56.02
CA ASP A 65 -26.62 30.22 55.15
C ASP A 65 -25.15 29.75 55.01
N SER A 66 -24.56 29.18 56.06
CA SER A 66 -23.21 28.62 56.03
C SER A 66 -23.09 27.40 55.08
N TRP A 67 -24.16 26.59 54.99
CA TRP A 67 -24.22 25.46 54.07
C TRP A 67 -24.47 25.87 52.63
N GLU A 68 -25.22 26.95 52.40
CA GLU A 68 -25.43 27.49 51.06
C GLU A 68 -24.10 27.97 50.43
N MET A 69 -23.26 28.68 51.20
CA MET A 69 -21.95 29.13 50.72
C MET A 69 -21.04 27.95 50.36
N LEU A 70 -21.06 26.89 51.18
CA LEU A 70 -20.28 25.68 50.91
C LEU A 70 -20.77 24.96 49.63
N THR A 71 -22.09 24.82 49.52
CA THR A 71 -22.72 24.22 48.34
C THR A 71 -22.41 25.02 47.06
N ALA A 72 -22.44 26.35 47.14
CA ALA A 72 -22.05 27.21 46.02
C ALA A 72 -20.59 27.02 45.63
N LEU A 73 -19.67 26.89 46.62
CA LEU A 73 -18.25 26.65 46.36
C LEU A 73 -18.04 25.31 45.64
N PHE A 74 -18.67 24.22 46.16
CA PHE A 74 -18.55 22.90 45.51
C PHE A 74 -19.17 22.87 44.13
N SER A 75 -20.29 23.55 43.93
CA SER A 75 -20.92 23.69 42.62
C SER A 75 -20.00 24.43 41.63
N ALA A 76 -19.35 25.51 42.07
CA ALA A 76 -18.41 26.25 41.25
C ALA A 76 -17.18 25.40 40.89
N LEU A 77 -16.62 24.63 41.86
CA LEU A 77 -15.52 23.72 41.61
C LEU A 77 -15.90 22.58 40.67
N ALA A 78 -17.08 22.00 40.83
CA ALA A 78 -17.60 20.96 39.93
C ALA A 78 -17.79 21.47 38.53
N PHE A 79 -18.35 22.67 38.35
CA PHE A 79 -18.52 23.32 37.08
C PHE A 79 -17.16 23.63 36.42
N GLY A 80 -16.21 24.16 37.19
CA GLY A 80 -14.84 24.40 36.73
C GLY A 80 -14.14 23.12 36.23
N GLY A 81 -14.28 22.03 37.01
CA GLY A 81 -13.76 20.72 36.62
C GLY A 81 -14.39 20.19 35.34
N LEU A 82 -15.69 20.42 35.17
CA LEU A 82 -16.42 20.04 33.96
C LEU A 82 -15.94 20.81 32.72
N LEU A 83 -15.72 22.13 32.86
CA LEU A 83 -15.13 22.94 31.78
C LEU A 83 -13.75 22.48 31.41
N ILE A 84 -12.86 22.20 32.37
CA ILE A 84 -11.52 21.67 32.09
C ILE A 84 -11.63 20.35 31.31
N THR A 85 -12.54 19.47 31.73
CA THR A 85 -12.77 18.19 31.04
C THR A 85 -13.22 18.39 29.58
N ILE A 86 -14.12 19.35 29.34
CA ILE A 86 -14.59 19.68 27.99
C ILE A 86 -13.44 20.18 27.11
N PHE A 87 -12.59 21.07 27.62
CA PHE A 87 -11.43 21.56 26.88
C PHE A 87 -10.43 20.44 26.58
N GLN A 88 -10.18 19.54 27.53
CA GLN A 88 -9.33 18.37 27.31
C GLN A 88 -9.92 17.43 26.25
N GLN A 89 -11.25 17.19 26.28
CA GLN A 89 -11.93 16.37 25.29
C GLN A 89 -11.83 16.99 23.89
N GLN A 90 -11.98 18.31 23.76
CA GLN A 90 -11.82 18.99 22.47
C GLN A 90 -10.40 18.85 21.90
N ALA A 91 -9.39 19.00 22.75
CA ALA A 91 -7.99 18.80 22.36
C ALA A 91 -7.74 17.34 21.90
N ASN A 92 -8.23 16.35 22.64
CA ASN A 92 -8.12 14.94 22.31
C ASN A 92 -8.86 14.60 21.01
N LEU A 93 -10.06 15.16 20.78
CA LEU A 93 -10.81 14.96 19.54
C LEU A 93 -10.06 15.49 18.32
N LYS A 94 -9.34 16.61 18.44
CA LYS A 94 -8.51 17.13 17.37
C LYS A 94 -7.36 16.17 17.04
N LEU A 95 -6.61 15.72 18.06
CA LEU A 95 -5.52 14.74 17.88
C LEU A 95 -6.04 13.46 17.24
N THR A 96 -7.15 12.92 17.73
CA THR A 96 -7.75 11.69 17.17
C THR A 96 -8.17 11.86 15.72
N ARG A 97 -8.66 13.04 15.33
CA ARG A 97 -9.00 13.33 13.93
C ARG A 97 -7.76 13.33 13.03
N ASP A 98 -6.67 13.94 13.49
CA ASP A 98 -5.42 14.01 12.74
C ASP A 98 -4.85 12.58 12.58
N GLU A 99 -4.81 11.77 13.66
CA GLU A 99 -4.41 10.36 13.62
C GLU A 99 -5.28 9.50 12.68
N ILE A 100 -6.60 9.74 12.64
CA ILE A 100 -7.51 9.04 11.73
C ILE A 100 -7.21 9.43 10.28
N CYS A 101 -6.88 10.69 9.99
CA CYS A 101 -6.51 11.12 8.65
C CYS A 101 -5.22 10.43 8.18
N ASP A 102 -4.18 10.42 9.02
CA ASP A 102 -2.89 9.79 8.73
C ASP A 102 -3.07 8.27 8.52
N THR A 103 -3.77 7.61 9.43
CA THR A 103 -4.07 6.18 9.33
C THR A 103 -4.86 5.84 8.06
N ARG A 104 -5.80 6.71 7.66
CA ARG A 104 -6.56 6.49 6.42
C ARG A 104 -5.69 6.55 5.17
N ASP A 105 -4.71 7.44 5.13
CA ASP A 105 -3.82 7.58 3.98
C ASP A 105 -2.82 6.41 3.91
N GLU A 106 -2.31 5.95 5.05
CA GLU A 106 -1.54 4.69 5.14
C GLU A 106 -2.38 3.49 4.68
N MET A 107 -3.63 3.38 5.13
CA MET A 107 -4.52 2.29 4.71
C MET A 107 -4.76 2.29 3.20
N LYS A 108 -4.90 3.46 2.55
CA LYS A 108 -5.04 3.55 1.09
C LYS A 108 -3.79 3.06 0.37
N LEU A 109 -2.60 3.40 0.88
CA LEU A 109 -1.35 2.91 0.33
C LEU A 109 -1.26 1.39 0.48
N HIS A 110 -1.50 0.85 1.66
CA HIS A 110 -1.49 -0.59 1.90
C HIS A 110 -2.51 -1.35 1.04
N GLN A 111 -3.71 -0.79 0.85
CA GLN A 111 -4.71 -1.39 -0.03
C GLN A 111 -4.22 -1.42 -1.49
N PHE A 112 -3.59 -0.34 -1.95
CA PHE A 112 -2.98 -0.28 -3.28
C PHE A 112 -1.88 -1.35 -3.42
N GLU A 113 -0.97 -1.43 -2.46
CA GLU A 113 0.13 -2.41 -2.42
C GLU A 113 -0.38 -3.85 -2.44
N ASN A 114 -1.30 -4.18 -1.55
CA ASN A 114 -1.90 -5.51 -1.48
C ASN A 114 -2.55 -5.92 -2.80
N THR A 115 -3.27 -5.00 -3.43
CA THR A 115 -3.89 -5.25 -4.73
C THR A 115 -2.84 -5.44 -5.82
N PHE A 116 -1.81 -4.59 -5.85
CA PHE A 116 -0.72 -4.70 -6.80
C PHE A 116 0.02 -6.05 -6.69
N PHE A 117 0.40 -6.46 -5.47
CA PHE A 117 1.10 -7.73 -5.28
C PHE A 117 0.24 -8.94 -5.61
N LYS A 118 -1.06 -8.91 -5.32
CA LYS A 118 -2.01 -9.93 -5.78
C LYS A 118 -2.13 -9.97 -7.30
N MET A 119 -2.10 -8.82 -7.98
CA MET A 119 -2.06 -8.77 -9.44
C MET A 119 -0.75 -9.34 -9.98
N LEU A 120 0.37 -9.05 -9.34
CA LEU A 120 1.67 -9.58 -9.74
C LEU A 120 1.73 -11.11 -9.58
N GLU A 121 1.22 -11.64 -8.48
CA GLU A 121 1.07 -13.07 -8.26
C GLU A 121 0.18 -13.72 -9.33
N THR A 122 -0.97 -13.11 -9.61
CA THR A 122 -1.89 -13.59 -10.65
C THR A 122 -1.25 -13.54 -12.04
N TYR A 123 -0.47 -12.50 -12.36
CA TYR A 123 0.30 -12.42 -13.59
C TYR A 123 1.28 -13.59 -13.73
N ASN A 124 2.02 -13.90 -12.67
CA ASN A 124 2.96 -15.02 -12.67
C ASN A 124 2.24 -16.37 -12.78
N ARG A 125 1.07 -16.52 -12.16
CA ARG A 125 0.23 -17.72 -12.31
C ARG A 125 -0.28 -17.88 -13.74
N ILE A 126 -0.80 -16.83 -14.36
CA ILE A 126 -1.21 -16.86 -15.77
C ILE A 126 -0.05 -17.29 -16.67
N LEU A 127 1.15 -16.85 -16.35
CA LEU A 127 2.34 -17.24 -17.10
C LEU A 127 2.72 -18.71 -16.89
N SER A 128 2.65 -19.20 -15.65
CA SER A 128 2.93 -20.63 -15.34
C SER A 128 1.90 -21.58 -15.93
N ASP A 129 0.64 -21.13 -16.02
CA ASP A 129 -0.47 -21.90 -16.57
C ASP A 129 -0.51 -21.86 -18.13
N LEU A 130 0.38 -21.06 -18.74
CA LEU A 130 0.52 -21.01 -20.17
C LEU A 130 1.09 -22.34 -20.66
N ASP A 131 0.34 -23.04 -21.52
CA ASP A 131 0.78 -24.29 -22.16
C ASP A 131 0.66 -24.22 -23.68
N LEU A 132 1.63 -24.79 -24.35
CA LEU A 132 1.65 -24.91 -25.82
C LEU A 132 1.77 -26.37 -26.21
N LYS A 133 0.76 -26.87 -26.89
CA LYS A 133 0.78 -28.22 -27.49
C LYS A 133 1.43 -28.13 -28.89
N LEU A 134 2.59 -28.73 -29.00
CA LEU A 134 3.32 -28.78 -30.29
C LEU A 134 3.18 -30.19 -30.83
N THR A 135 2.56 -30.31 -31.99
CA THR A 135 2.54 -31.59 -32.74
C THR A 135 3.83 -31.67 -33.55
N ARG A 136 4.75 -32.53 -33.14
CA ARG A 136 6.04 -32.73 -33.82
C ARG A 136 6.02 -34.07 -34.56
N GLY A 137 5.54 -34.05 -35.80
CA GLY A 137 5.60 -35.22 -36.70
C GLY A 137 4.91 -36.48 -36.11
N THR A 138 5.38 -37.63 -36.54
CA THR A 138 4.83 -38.96 -36.16
C THR A 138 5.17 -39.40 -34.72
N ASN A 139 6.00 -38.66 -33.96
CA ASN A 139 6.59 -39.12 -32.69
C ASN A 139 6.10 -38.43 -31.42
N GLY A 140 4.90 -37.87 -31.42
CA GLY A 140 4.25 -37.43 -30.18
C GLY A 140 4.09 -35.93 -30.01
N ASN A 141 3.12 -35.56 -29.18
CA ASN A 141 2.84 -34.18 -28.78
C ASN A 141 3.80 -33.79 -27.65
N THR A 142 4.59 -32.73 -27.86
CA THR A 142 5.38 -32.10 -26.80
C THR A 142 4.57 -30.97 -26.22
N VAL A 143 4.38 -30.94 -24.92
CA VAL A 143 3.77 -29.82 -24.19
C VAL A 143 4.90 -28.96 -23.63
N VAL A 144 4.91 -27.69 -24.00
CA VAL A 144 5.82 -26.66 -23.45
C VAL A 144 5.03 -25.81 -22.47
N THR A 145 5.55 -25.54 -21.30
CA THR A 145 4.85 -24.85 -20.23
C THR A 145 5.63 -23.60 -19.74
N GLY A 146 4.89 -22.64 -19.20
CA GLY A 146 5.46 -21.49 -18.50
C GLY A 146 6.34 -20.59 -19.37
N THR A 147 7.51 -20.22 -18.85
CA THR A 147 8.43 -19.28 -19.53
C THR A 147 8.93 -19.78 -20.87
N ASP A 148 9.07 -21.11 -21.04
CA ASP A 148 9.51 -21.69 -22.31
C ASP A 148 8.48 -21.51 -23.43
N CYS A 149 7.18 -21.38 -23.05
CA CYS A 149 6.14 -21.01 -24.00
C CYS A 149 6.42 -19.66 -24.67
N ILE A 150 6.91 -18.68 -23.93
CA ILE A 150 7.20 -17.34 -24.45
C ILE A 150 8.29 -17.41 -25.52
N ARG A 151 9.36 -18.18 -25.27
CA ARG A 151 10.43 -18.42 -26.26
C ARG A 151 9.88 -19.11 -27.51
N MET A 152 9.04 -20.12 -27.32
CA MET A 152 8.45 -20.85 -28.43
C MET A 152 7.48 -19.98 -29.23
N LEU A 153 6.68 -19.13 -28.58
CA LEU A 153 5.80 -18.18 -29.26
C LEU A 153 6.55 -17.19 -30.12
N LEU A 154 7.72 -16.70 -29.66
CA LEU A 154 8.59 -15.88 -30.52
C LEU A 154 9.13 -16.64 -31.73
N THR A 155 9.49 -17.90 -31.55
CA THR A 155 9.93 -18.76 -32.64
C THR A 155 8.81 -18.98 -33.66
N ILE A 156 7.58 -19.18 -33.19
CA ILE A 156 6.39 -19.32 -34.04
C ILE A 156 6.11 -18.01 -34.77
N LEU A 157 6.14 -16.86 -34.07
CA LEU A 157 5.96 -15.54 -34.71
C LEU A 157 6.99 -15.32 -35.82
N LYS A 158 8.26 -15.62 -35.55
CA LYS A 158 9.33 -15.52 -36.54
C LYS A 158 9.12 -16.46 -37.74
N SER A 159 8.62 -17.69 -37.49
CA SER A 159 8.35 -18.66 -38.58
C SER A 159 7.09 -18.33 -39.38
N THR A 160 6.16 -17.56 -38.84
CA THR A 160 4.94 -17.10 -39.54
C THR A 160 5.34 -16.17 -40.70
N ASP A 161 6.35 -15.34 -40.49
CA ASP A 161 6.89 -14.48 -41.56
C ASP A 161 7.41 -15.27 -42.76
N HIS A 162 8.17 -16.33 -42.52
CA HIS A 162 8.68 -17.20 -43.59
C HIS A 162 7.59 -17.89 -44.42
N LYS A 163 6.45 -18.20 -43.80
CA LYS A 163 5.30 -18.78 -44.51
C LYS A 163 4.57 -17.75 -45.37
N ALA A 164 4.58 -16.51 -45.00
CA ALA A 164 3.86 -15.46 -45.70
C ALA A 164 4.56 -14.99 -46.99
N VAL A 165 5.88 -15.23 -47.14
CA VAL A 165 6.68 -14.56 -48.21
C VAL A 165 7.67 -15.47 -48.96
N GLY A 166 7.86 -16.73 -48.57
CA GLY A 166 8.72 -17.71 -49.28
C GLY A 166 10.12 -17.89 -48.64
N PRO A 167 10.90 -18.91 -49.09
CA PRO A 167 12.07 -19.43 -48.39
C PRO A 167 13.32 -18.52 -48.39
N ASN A 168 13.36 -17.47 -49.21
CA ASN A 168 14.52 -16.59 -49.35
C ASN A 168 14.33 -15.19 -48.77
N PHE A 169 13.35 -15.01 -47.87
CA PHE A 169 12.99 -13.70 -47.38
C PHE A 169 13.79 -13.32 -46.14
N ILE A 170 14.56 -12.25 -46.26
CA ILE A 170 15.05 -11.48 -45.12
C ILE A 170 13.84 -10.75 -44.55
N PHE A 171 13.56 -10.89 -43.25
CA PHE A 171 12.46 -10.16 -42.56
C PHE A 171 12.54 -8.69 -43.01
N ASP A 172 11.71 -8.33 -43.99
CA ASP A 172 11.69 -6.98 -44.53
C ASP A 172 11.14 -6.08 -43.40
N ALA A 173 11.96 -5.17 -42.91
CA ALA A 173 11.66 -4.19 -41.89
C ALA A 173 10.47 -3.26 -42.20
N SER A 174 9.68 -3.62 -43.20
CA SER A 174 8.53 -2.84 -43.63
C SER A 174 7.42 -2.90 -42.55
N ARG A 175 7.30 -1.79 -41.85
CA ARG A 175 6.18 -1.55 -40.90
C ARG A 175 4.81 -1.81 -41.52
N ALA A 176 4.71 -1.76 -42.85
CA ALA A 176 3.48 -1.97 -43.61
C ALA A 176 3.04 -3.44 -43.64
N LYS A 177 3.99 -4.40 -43.68
CA LYS A 177 3.69 -5.83 -43.76
C LYS A 177 3.50 -6.50 -42.40
N PHE A 178 4.10 -5.96 -41.36
CA PHE A 178 4.08 -6.53 -40.03
C PHE A 178 2.66 -6.77 -39.47
N PRO A 179 1.68 -5.86 -39.61
CA PRO A 179 0.33 -6.08 -39.09
C PRO A 179 -0.31 -7.37 -39.60
N ARG A 180 -0.12 -7.71 -40.86
CA ARG A 180 -0.66 -8.92 -41.48
C ARG A 180 -0.01 -10.19 -40.91
N ILE A 181 1.31 -10.18 -40.74
CA ILE A 181 2.07 -11.30 -40.18
C ILE A 181 1.63 -11.52 -38.70
N TYR A 182 1.52 -10.43 -37.95
CA TYR A 182 1.10 -10.52 -36.58
C TYR A 182 -0.37 -10.96 -36.45
N GLU A 183 -1.23 -10.58 -37.34
CA GLU A 183 -2.62 -11.00 -37.38
C GLU A 183 -2.76 -12.52 -37.56
N GLU A 184 -2.02 -13.11 -38.51
CA GLU A 184 -1.97 -14.55 -38.73
C GLU A 184 -1.47 -15.28 -37.48
N PHE A 185 -0.37 -14.82 -36.88
CA PHE A 185 0.12 -15.34 -35.61
C PHE A 185 -0.92 -15.25 -34.51
N TRP A 186 -1.57 -14.07 -34.38
CA TRP A 186 -2.56 -13.81 -33.34
C TRP A 186 -3.76 -14.70 -33.45
N HIS A 187 -4.29 -14.92 -34.64
CA HIS A 187 -5.44 -15.80 -34.83
C HIS A 187 -5.19 -17.23 -34.33
N GLY A 188 -3.98 -17.73 -34.50
CA GLY A 188 -3.59 -19.06 -34.02
C GLY A 188 -3.29 -19.12 -32.52
N ARG A 189 -3.07 -17.97 -31.84
CA ARG A 189 -2.57 -17.89 -30.45
C ARG A 189 -3.36 -16.99 -29.53
N ARG A 190 -4.49 -16.47 -30.01
CA ARG A 190 -5.36 -15.57 -29.24
C ARG A 190 -5.87 -16.21 -27.94
N GLY A 191 -6.16 -17.51 -27.96
CA GLY A 191 -6.59 -18.26 -26.79
C GLY A 191 -5.53 -18.19 -25.67
N ASP A 192 -4.28 -18.44 -26.05
CA ASP A 192 -3.16 -18.55 -25.11
C ASP A 192 -2.68 -17.18 -24.61
N LEU A 193 -2.53 -16.21 -25.51
CA LEU A 193 -1.94 -14.91 -25.21
C LEU A 193 -2.95 -13.83 -24.82
N GLY A 194 -4.22 -14.00 -25.18
CA GLY A 194 -5.20 -12.91 -25.05
C GLY A 194 -5.43 -12.49 -23.60
N HIS A 195 -5.49 -13.43 -22.65
CA HIS A 195 -5.66 -13.13 -21.24
C HIS A 195 -4.35 -12.63 -20.61
N TYR A 196 -3.20 -13.13 -21.03
CA TYR A 196 -1.89 -12.67 -20.58
C TYR A 196 -1.69 -11.17 -20.87
N TYR A 197 -1.90 -10.73 -22.11
CA TYR A 197 -1.74 -9.31 -22.45
C TYR A 197 -2.81 -8.42 -21.83
N ARG A 198 -4.07 -8.89 -21.74
CA ARG A 198 -5.13 -8.13 -21.06
C ARG A 198 -4.83 -7.94 -19.58
N PHE A 199 -4.30 -8.96 -18.93
CA PHE A 199 -3.98 -8.86 -17.51
C PHE A 199 -2.79 -7.92 -17.29
N MET A 200 -1.75 -8.02 -18.11
CA MET A 200 -0.60 -7.11 -18.09
C MET A 200 -1.04 -5.65 -18.31
N TYR A 201 -1.86 -5.40 -19.33
CA TYR A 201 -2.44 -4.08 -19.56
C TYR A 201 -3.21 -3.54 -18.35
N ASN A 202 -4.07 -4.35 -17.75
CA ASN A 202 -4.85 -3.95 -16.59
C ASN A 202 -3.98 -3.68 -15.36
N THR A 203 -2.89 -4.42 -15.17
CA THR A 203 -1.93 -4.17 -14.08
C THR A 203 -1.26 -2.80 -14.25
N ILE A 204 -0.78 -2.49 -15.45
CA ILE A 204 -0.16 -1.17 -15.72
C ILE A 204 -1.20 -0.06 -15.60
N LYS A 205 -2.41 -0.27 -16.12
CA LYS A 205 -3.52 0.68 -16.01
C LYS A 205 -3.90 0.93 -14.54
N TYR A 206 -3.93 -0.10 -13.70
CA TYR A 206 -4.19 0.02 -12.27
C TYR A 206 -3.18 0.93 -11.58
N ILE A 207 -1.88 0.72 -11.85
CA ILE A 207 -0.82 1.60 -11.32
C ILE A 207 -1.00 3.04 -11.82
N ASN A 208 -1.23 3.21 -13.13
CA ASN A 208 -1.37 4.53 -13.73
C ASN A 208 -2.57 5.31 -13.19
N SER A 209 -3.70 4.64 -12.94
CA SER A 209 -4.94 5.26 -12.45
C SER A 209 -5.02 5.42 -10.93
N SER A 210 -4.02 4.95 -10.19
CA SER A 210 -3.97 5.11 -8.74
C SER A 210 -3.78 6.58 -8.34
N ASN A 211 -4.22 6.95 -7.14
CA ASN A 211 -4.01 8.28 -6.57
C ASN A 211 -2.60 8.49 -6.00
N GLN A 212 -1.66 7.60 -6.30
CA GLN A 212 -0.29 7.69 -5.83
C GLN A 212 0.50 8.76 -6.60
N SER A 213 1.56 9.28 -5.98
CA SER A 213 2.46 10.22 -6.65
C SER A 213 3.14 9.56 -7.87
N ASP A 214 3.54 10.37 -8.85
CA ASP A 214 4.22 9.85 -10.04
C ASP A 214 5.53 9.12 -9.72
N GLN A 215 6.21 9.50 -8.65
CA GLN A 215 7.41 8.82 -8.17
C GLN A 215 7.08 7.40 -7.68
N VAL A 216 6.02 7.25 -6.88
CA VAL A 216 5.54 5.95 -6.40
C VAL A 216 5.07 5.10 -7.58
N LYS A 217 4.29 5.64 -8.52
CA LYS A 217 3.89 4.92 -9.74
C LYS A 217 5.07 4.37 -10.52
N LYS A 218 6.12 5.18 -10.70
CA LYS A 218 7.36 4.74 -11.38
C LYS A 218 8.06 3.60 -10.65
N GLN A 219 8.07 3.59 -9.31
CA GLN A 219 8.64 2.49 -8.52
C GLN A 219 7.89 1.18 -8.76
N TYR A 220 6.55 1.19 -8.69
CA TYR A 220 5.74 -0.02 -8.94
C TYR A 220 5.83 -0.49 -10.39
N ILE A 221 5.91 0.42 -11.34
CA ILE A 221 6.19 0.07 -12.74
C ILE A 221 7.56 -0.61 -12.89
N LYS A 222 8.60 -0.14 -12.19
CA LYS A 222 9.92 -0.81 -12.22
C LYS A 222 9.86 -2.21 -11.60
N ILE A 223 9.10 -2.39 -10.51
CA ILE A 223 8.88 -3.71 -9.91
C ILE A 223 8.18 -4.63 -10.92
N PHE A 224 7.15 -4.13 -11.62
CA PHE A 224 6.49 -4.89 -12.68
C PHE A 224 7.43 -5.19 -13.84
N GLN A 225 8.21 -4.21 -14.30
CA GLN A 225 9.19 -4.36 -15.39
C GLN A 225 10.23 -5.43 -15.07
N SER A 226 10.66 -5.59 -13.82
CA SER A 226 11.60 -6.64 -13.40
C SER A 226 11.08 -8.07 -13.60
N GLN A 227 9.76 -8.25 -13.76
CA GLN A 227 9.14 -9.53 -14.07
C GLN A 227 9.17 -9.86 -15.59
N LEU A 228 9.59 -8.89 -16.41
CA LEU A 228 9.63 -9.05 -17.85
C LEU A 228 11.04 -9.52 -18.28
N SER A 229 11.16 -10.81 -18.60
CA SER A 229 12.38 -11.34 -19.23
C SER A 229 12.54 -10.80 -20.66
N ASP A 230 13.74 -10.91 -21.21
CA ASP A 230 14.07 -10.45 -22.57
C ASP A 230 13.08 -10.94 -23.63
N TYR A 231 12.73 -12.22 -23.59
CA TYR A 231 11.73 -12.79 -24.51
C TYR A 231 10.33 -12.19 -24.32
N LYS A 232 9.94 -11.89 -23.09
CA LYS A 232 8.67 -11.21 -22.82
C LYS A 232 8.69 -9.78 -23.34
N LEU A 233 9.82 -9.06 -23.21
CA LEU A 233 9.98 -7.71 -23.74
C LEU A 233 9.87 -7.70 -25.27
N VAL A 234 10.51 -8.64 -25.95
CA VAL A 234 10.39 -8.77 -27.42
C VAL A 234 8.95 -9.05 -27.85
N LEU A 235 8.29 -9.98 -27.17
CA LEU A 235 6.91 -10.34 -27.49
C LEU A 235 5.96 -9.15 -27.23
N LEU A 236 6.19 -8.40 -26.15
CA LEU A 236 5.46 -7.18 -25.82
C LEU A 236 5.71 -6.08 -26.88
N PHE A 237 6.95 -5.91 -27.31
CA PHE A 237 7.31 -4.98 -28.39
C PHE A 237 6.51 -5.24 -29.65
N TYR A 238 6.48 -6.48 -30.12
CA TYR A 238 5.73 -6.83 -31.34
C TYR A 238 4.21 -6.72 -31.13
N ASN A 239 3.70 -7.11 -29.96
CA ASN A 239 2.28 -6.93 -29.64
C ASN A 239 1.88 -5.45 -29.66
N SER A 240 2.66 -4.58 -29.02
CA SER A 240 2.35 -3.14 -28.92
C SER A 240 2.37 -2.41 -30.27
N ASN A 241 3.06 -2.96 -31.26
CA ASN A 241 3.10 -2.44 -32.63
C ASN A 241 2.05 -3.08 -33.56
N SER A 242 1.20 -3.97 -33.03
CA SER A 242 0.05 -4.53 -33.73
C SER A 242 -1.25 -3.80 -33.32
N THR A 243 -2.33 -4.01 -34.08
CA THR A 243 -3.66 -3.51 -33.76
C THR A 243 -4.21 -4.02 -32.42
N TYR A 244 -3.75 -5.20 -31.99
CA TYR A 244 -4.20 -5.84 -30.75
C TYR A 244 -3.55 -5.24 -29.48
N GLY A 245 -2.36 -4.66 -29.61
CA GLY A 245 -1.59 -4.07 -28.52
C GLY A 245 -1.58 -2.55 -28.47
N GLU A 246 -2.24 -1.87 -29.40
CA GLU A 246 -2.19 -0.41 -29.55
C GLU A 246 -2.54 0.34 -28.24
N LYS A 247 -3.56 -0.13 -27.49
CA LYS A 247 -3.94 0.46 -26.21
C LYS A 247 -2.82 0.38 -25.17
N SER A 248 -1.99 -0.65 -25.22
CA SER A 248 -0.86 -0.84 -24.30
C SER A 248 0.31 0.06 -24.65
N LYS A 249 0.45 0.44 -25.92
CA LYS A 249 1.57 1.24 -26.43
C LYS A 249 1.73 2.56 -25.67
N VAL A 250 0.64 3.26 -25.39
CA VAL A 250 0.66 4.52 -24.63
C VAL A 250 1.34 4.38 -23.27
N PHE A 251 1.04 3.30 -22.54
CA PHE A 251 1.67 3.04 -21.24
C PHE A 251 3.11 2.55 -21.36
N ILE A 252 3.39 1.74 -22.37
CA ILE A 252 4.73 1.22 -22.65
C ILE A 252 5.69 2.39 -22.95
N GLU A 253 5.25 3.34 -23.77
CA GLU A 253 6.01 4.55 -24.09
C GLU A 253 6.12 5.49 -22.86
N LYS A 254 5.01 5.76 -22.16
CA LYS A 254 4.99 6.62 -20.98
C LYS A 254 5.97 6.18 -19.88
N TYR A 255 6.06 4.88 -19.65
CA TYR A 255 6.86 4.31 -18.56
C TYR A 255 8.17 3.69 -19.02
N HIS A 256 8.52 3.80 -20.28
CA HIS A 256 9.74 3.23 -20.87
C HIS A 256 9.93 1.73 -20.55
N LEU A 257 8.84 0.96 -20.64
CA LEU A 257 8.84 -0.46 -20.26
C LEU A 257 9.81 -1.32 -21.08
N LEU A 258 10.17 -0.88 -22.27
CA LEU A 258 11.07 -1.57 -23.20
C LEU A 258 12.51 -1.07 -23.11
N SER A 259 12.89 -0.27 -22.11
CA SER A 259 14.26 0.25 -21.95
C SER A 259 15.33 -0.84 -21.86
N ASN A 260 14.96 -2.02 -21.36
CA ASN A 260 15.86 -3.17 -21.23
C ASN A 260 15.73 -4.18 -22.39
N LEU A 261 15.06 -3.82 -23.48
CA LEU A 261 14.88 -4.71 -24.62
C LEU A 261 16.21 -4.92 -25.36
N PRO A 262 16.74 -6.16 -25.46
CA PRO A 262 17.99 -6.40 -26.14
C PRO A 262 17.80 -6.34 -27.67
N ASP A 263 18.60 -5.51 -28.32
CA ASP A 263 18.58 -5.32 -29.77
C ASP A 263 18.82 -6.64 -30.55
N SER A 264 19.63 -7.53 -29.98
CA SER A 264 19.98 -8.83 -30.57
C SER A 264 18.81 -9.81 -30.71
N LEU A 265 17.74 -9.60 -29.95
CA LEU A 265 16.55 -10.44 -30.02
C LEU A 265 15.47 -9.90 -30.96
N LEU A 266 15.60 -8.68 -31.44
CA LEU A 266 14.71 -8.15 -32.44
C LEU A 266 14.87 -8.96 -33.74
N PHE A 267 13.79 -9.18 -34.48
CA PHE A 267 13.84 -9.89 -35.78
C PHE A 267 14.62 -9.09 -36.84
N ASN A 268 14.60 -7.78 -36.72
CA ASN A 268 15.41 -6.85 -37.49
C ASN A 268 15.76 -5.65 -36.61
N ILE A 269 17.01 -5.20 -36.65
CA ILE A 269 17.48 -4.06 -35.89
C ILE A 269 16.74 -2.76 -36.25
N GLY A 270 16.31 -2.60 -37.49
CA GLY A 270 15.52 -1.45 -37.96
C GLY A 270 14.14 -1.35 -37.30
N HIS A 271 13.64 -2.43 -36.69
CA HIS A 271 12.39 -2.38 -35.94
C HIS A 271 12.48 -1.49 -34.68
N LYS A 272 13.69 -1.21 -34.20
CA LYS A 272 13.93 -0.30 -33.09
C LYS A 272 13.26 1.07 -33.30
N GLU A 273 13.23 1.55 -34.54
CA GLU A 273 12.61 2.82 -34.92
C GLU A 273 11.09 2.86 -34.74
N TRP A 274 10.43 1.69 -34.53
CA TRP A 274 8.99 1.63 -34.30
C TRP A 274 8.60 2.10 -32.90
N TYR A 275 9.55 2.23 -32.00
CA TYR A 275 9.35 2.64 -30.61
C TYR A 275 10.10 3.94 -30.30
N ARG A 276 9.37 4.95 -29.85
CA ARG A 276 9.93 6.29 -29.58
C ARG A 276 10.69 6.41 -28.25
N GLY A 277 10.76 5.39 -27.45
CA GLY A 277 11.32 5.39 -26.09
C GLY A 277 12.73 4.81 -25.96
N PHE A 278 13.44 4.57 -27.07
CA PHE A 278 14.83 4.07 -27.07
C PHE A 278 15.90 5.18 -27.08
N ASN A 279 15.49 6.46 -27.02
CA ASN A 279 16.42 7.60 -27.00
C ASN A 279 16.66 8.05 -25.56
#